data_80d3b65671679fff5a3ce8fdecbcb313
#
_entry.id   80d3b65671679fff5a3ce8fdecbcb313
#
_cell.length_a   1.000
_cell.length_b   1.000
_cell.length_c   1.000
_cell.angle_alpha   90.00
_cell.angle_beta   90.00
_cell.angle_gamma   90.00
#
_symmetry.space_group_name_H-M   'P 1'
#
loop_
_entity.id
_entity.type
_entity.pdbx_description
1 polymer ?
#
loop_
_entity_poly.entity_id
_entity_poly.type
_entity_poly.pdbx_seq_one_letter_code
_entity_poly.pdbx_strand_id
1 'polypeptide(L)'
;MKKLSHYLNFSSPVLTDRTLKLRCLFRAVLALTVFASIPGVAAEPDVHQLVQSLHDEWSDIFYCLPVDVQTEKFEVLLPRVHTLVERYPQEAEPLVMEALVLCTYAATEFSLGALSKVERARELLVKSIGLDPTAMEGTAYVTLGNLYYRLPGWPISYGNDDLARQYLEAALKLFPEELDTNYFYGDFLMDQGEFREALPYLEKADKAPIRRQSNLSDLKLKEELKHRLKAAKEQNEDQGDFFSKLLPAFGEGSAK
;
A
#
# COMPACT_ATOMS: atom_id res chain seq x y z
N MET A 1 -85.23 -20.16 -32.69
CA MET A 1 -85.93 -21.32 -32.05
C MET A 1 -85.20 -21.62 -30.74
N LYS A 2 -85.90 -21.35 -29.66
CA LYS A 2 -86.19 -22.20 -28.49
C LYS A 2 -84.93 -22.80 -27.76
N LYS A 3 -84.68 -22.25 -26.52
CA LYS A 3 -84.98 -22.86 -25.17
C LYS A 3 -83.95 -23.89 -24.74
N LEU A 4 -83.40 -23.94 -23.53
CA LEU A 4 -83.88 -23.88 -22.13
C LEU A 4 -82.66 -23.73 -21.22
N SER A 5 -82.61 -22.82 -20.32
CA SER A 5 -82.74 -22.82 -18.83
C SER A 5 -82.62 -24.18 -18.13
N HIS A 6 -81.70 -24.25 -17.17
CA HIS A 6 -81.95 -24.81 -15.83
C HIS A 6 -80.79 -24.53 -14.87
N TYR A 7 -81.07 -23.74 -13.91
CA TYR A 7 -80.75 -23.81 -12.45
C TYR A 7 -79.67 -24.82 -11.97
N LEU A 8 -78.72 -24.31 -11.27
CA LEU A 8 -78.32 -24.87 -9.96
C LEU A 8 -77.68 -23.75 -9.10
N ASN A 9 -78.46 -23.38 -8.10
CA ASN A 9 -78.05 -22.58 -6.94
C ASN A 9 -77.03 -23.38 -6.16
N PHE A 10 -75.81 -22.80 -6.00
CA PHE A 10 -74.85 -23.26 -4.97
C PHE A 10 -74.70 -22.15 -3.95
N SER A 11 -75.33 -22.38 -2.80
CA SER A 11 -75.21 -21.56 -1.62
C SER A 11 -73.72 -21.55 -1.13
N SER A 12 -73.08 -20.44 -1.21
CA SER A 12 -71.78 -20.25 -0.57
C SER A 12 -71.98 -20.27 0.93
N PRO A 13 -71.18 -21.02 1.72
CA PRO A 13 -71.21 -20.91 3.17
C PRO A 13 -70.61 -19.59 3.56
N VAL A 14 -71.32 -18.76 4.31
CA VAL A 14 -70.85 -17.56 4.97
C VAL A 14 -69.82 -17.98 5.98
N LEU A 15 -68.52 -17.73 5.66
CA LEU A 15 -67.44 -17.87 6.60
C LEU A 15 -67.60 -16.81 7.70
N THR A 16 -67.83 -17.26 8.91
CA THR A 16 -68.00 -16.40 10.06
C THR A 16 -66.76 -15.59 10.33
N ASP A 17 -66.94 -14.32 10.68
CA ASP A 17 -65.92 -13.29 10.95
C ASP A 17 -64.75 -13.74 11.89
N ARG A 18 -64.99 -14.77 12.71
CA ARG A 18 -63.98 -15.37 13.61
C ARG A 18 -62.86 -16.11 12.87
N THR A 19 -63.12 -16.77 11.74
CA THR A 19 -62.09 -17.52 10.99
C THR A 19 -61.21 -16.59 10.15
N LEU A 20 -61.75 -15.45 9.71
CA LEU A 20 -60.97 -14.44 8.97
C LEU A 20 -60.00 -13.70 9.89
N LYS A 21 -60.42 -13.37 11.12
CA LYS A 21 -59.56 -12.71 12.13
C LYS A 21 -58.43 -13.63 12.59
N LEU A 22 -58.67 -14.93 12.73
CA LEU A 22 -57.62 -15.88 13.12
C LEU A 22 -56.61 -16.12 12.00
N ARG A 23 -57.01 -16.10 10.72
CA ARG A 23 -56.09 -16.20 9.58
C ARG A 23 -55.22 -14.95 9.38
N CYS A 24 -55.75 -13.76 9.65
CA CYS A 24 -55.01 -12.51 9.62
C CYS A 24 -53.99 -12.43 10.78
N LEU A 25 -54.37 -12.89 11.98
CA LEU A 25 -53.42 -12.94 13.13
C LEU A 25 -52.29 -13.94 12.90
N PHE A 26 -52.54 -15.11 12.31
CA PHE A 26 -51.51 -16.10 12.02
C PHE A 26 -50.55 -15.63 10.90
N ARG A 27 -51.03 -14.87 9.90
CA ARG A 27 -50.17 -14.28 8.88
C ARG A 27 -49.33 -13.09 9.40
N ALA A 28 -49.88 -12.31 10.34
CA ALA A 28 -49.15 -11.21 10.97
C ALA A 28 -48.06 -11.70 11.92
N VAL A 29 -48.31 -12.81 12.65
CA VAL A 29 -47.31 -13.43 13.53
C VAL A 29 -46.21 -14.10 12.71
N LEU A 30 -46.51 -14.73 11.56
CA LEU A 30 -45.52 -15.35 10.68
C LEU A 30 -44.64 -14.30 9.94
N ALA A 31 -45.19 -13.11 9.66
CA ALA A 31 -44.43 -12.02 9.08
C ALA A 31 -43.51 -11.31 10.07
N LEU A 32 -43.83 -11.38 11.38
CA LEU A 32 -43.01 -10.73 12.41
C LEU A 32 -41.83 -11.59 12.86
N THR A 33 -41.83 -12.90 12.63
CA THR A 33 -40.75 -13.81 13.00
C THR A 33 -39.64 -13.96 11.96
N VAL A 34 -39.79 -13.42 10.75
CA VAL A 34 -38.78 -13.47 9.68
C VAL A 34 -37.82 -12.26 9.75
N PHE A 35 -38.15 -11.24 10.57
CA PHE A 35 -37.23 -10.08 10.80
C PHE A 35 -36.35 -10.22 12.05
N ALA A 36 -36.31 -11.41 12.65
CA ALA A 36 -35.40 -11.67 13.75
C ALA A 36 -34.02 -12.05 13.21
N SER A 37 -33.12 -11.04 13.18
CA SER A 37 -31.67 -11.21 13.31
C SER A 37 -31.01 -12.06 12.21
N ILE A 38 -30.81 -11.49 11.04
CA ILE A 38 -29.56 -11.75 10.34
C ILE A 38 -28.50 -11.07 11.23
N PRO A 39 -27.63 -11.83 11.94
CA PRO A 39 -26.47 -11.19 12.52
C PRO A 39 -25.79 -10.48 11.36
N GLY A 40 -25.59 -9.18 11.48
CA GLY A 40 -24.83 -8.44 10.50
C GLY A 40 -23.50 -9.19 10.37
N VAL A 41 -23.32 -9.89 9.26
CA VAL A 41 -22.00 -10.34 8.84
C VAL A 41 -21.25 -9.03 8.70
N ALA A 42 -20.43 -8.68 9.70
CA ALA A 42 -19.50 -7.60 9.56
C ALA A 42 -18.76 -7.90 8.26
N ALA A 43 -18.92 -7.05 7.26
CA ALA A 43 -18.21 -7.22 6.01
C ALA A 43 -16.73 -7.38 6.37
N GLU A 44 -16.10 -8.44 5.88
CA GLU A 44 -14.65 -8.57 6.06
C GLU A 44 -14.01 -7.28 5.55
N PRO A 45 -13.07 -6.70 6.31
CA PRO A 45 -12.42 -5.48 5.88
C PRO A 45 -11.76 -5.74 4.53
N ASP A 46 -11.95 -4.81 3.61
CA ASP A 46 -11.30 -4.80 2.31
C ASP A 46 -9.78 -4.89 2.48
N VAL A 47 -9.11 -5.65 1.62
CA VAL A 47 -7.65 -5.81 1.63
C VAL A 47 -6.94 -4.47 1.63
N HIS A 48 -7.44 -3.51 0.86
CA HIS A 48 -6.92 -2.14 0.83
C HIS A 48 -6.96 -1.47 2.22
N GLN A 49 -8.05 -1.60 2.97
CA GLN A 49 -8.15 -1.05 4.33
C GLN A 49 -7.18 -1.73 5.31
N LEU A 50 -6.97 -3.04 5.16
CA LEU A 50 -6.00 -3.78 5.97
C LEU A 50 -4.57 -3.33 5.67
N VAL A 51 -4.22 -3.17 4.40
CA VAL A 51 -2.91 -2.65 3.96
C VAL A 51 -2.71 -1.24 4.49
N GLN A 52 -3.72 -0.36 4.36
CA GLN A 52 -3.63 1.03 4.86
C GLN A 52 -3.35 1.07 6.36
N SER A 53 -4.03 0.26 7.16
CA SER A 53 -3.79 0.19 8.62
C SER A 53 -2.36 -0.24 8.96
N LEU A 54 -1.80 -1.20 8.20
CA LEU A 54 -0.42 -1.66 8.38
C LEU A 54 0.59 -0.61 7.88
N HIS A 55 0.26 0.13 6.83
CA HIS A 55 1.06 1.23 6.32
C HIS A 55 1.13 2.40 7.31
N ASP A 56 0.02 2.73 7.96
CA ASP A 56 -0.01 3.77 9.00
C ASP A 56 0.88 3.36 10.19
N GLU A 57 0.77 2.11 10.66
CA GLU A 57 1.62 1.57 11.73
C GLU A 57 3.10 1.54 11.32
N TRP A 58 3.42 1.12 10.10
CA TRP A 58 4.78 1.16 9.55
C TRP A 58 5.32 2.59 9.53
N SER A 59 4.52 3.55 9.09
CA SER A 59 4.91 4.96 9.03
C SER A 59 5.21 5.51 10.42
N ASP A 60 4.41 5.19 11.42
CA ASP A 60 4.65 5.58 12.81
C ASP A 60 5.96 4.98 13.35
N ILE A 61 6.19 3.69 13.10
CA ILE A 61 7.44 3.02 13.51
C ILE A 61 8.63 3.69 12.85
N PHE A 62 8.58 3.85 11.52
CA PHE A 62 9.71 4.29 10.73
C PHE A 62 10.06 5.76 10.96
N TYR A 63 9.06 6.64 11.00
CA TYR A 63 9.30 8.08 11.07
C TYR A 63 9.30 8.67 12.48
N CYS A 64 8.68 8.01 13.45
CA CYS A 64 8.49 8.57 14.79
C CYS A 64 9.29 7.88 15.89
N LEU A 65 9.82 6.66 15.67
CA LEU A 65 10.56 5.94 16.69
C LEU A 65 12.08 6.00 16.43
N PRO A 66 12.90 5.97 17.49
CA PRO A 66 14.35 5.84 17.35
C PRO A 66 14.72 4.44 16.82
N VAL A 67 15.84 4.35 16.09
CA VAL A 67 16.27 3.15 15.34
C VAL A 67 16.38 1.89 16.22
N ASP A 68 16.84 2.02 17.44
CA ASP A 68 16.96 0.92 18.40
C ASP A 68 15.61 0.33 18.80
N VAL A 69 14.52 1.13 18.77
CA VAL A 69 13.16 0.68 19.03
C VAL A 69 12.50 0.12 17.75
N GLN A 70 12.86 0.65 16.59
CA GLN A 70 12.29 0.22 15.31
C GLN A 70 12.48 -1.27 15.05
N THR A 71 13.68 -1.82 15.35
CA THR A 71 13.99 -3.24 15.15
C THR A 71 12.97 -4.16 15.82
N GLU A 72 12.70 -3.96 17.12
CA GLU A 72 11.72 -4.74 17.87
C GLU A 72 10.30 -4.60 17.28
N LYS A 73 9.94 -3.39 16.85
CA LYS A 73 8.62 -3.13 16.28
C LYS A 73 8.44 -3.79 14.91
N PHE A 74 9.46 -3.77 14.06
CA PHE A 74 9.43 -4.47 12.78
C PHE A 74 9.40 -5.98 12.94
N GLU A 75 10.04 -6.55 13.96
CA GLU A 75 9.90 -7.98 14.31
C GLU A 75 8.45 -8.38 14.57
N VAL A 76 7.66 -7.49 15.17
CA VAL A 76 6.23 -7.74 15.46
C VAL A 76 5.36 -7.46 14.24
N LEU A 77 5.68 -6.41 13.45
CA LEU A 77 4.88 -6.01 12.31
C LEU A 77 5.02 -6.99 11.14
N LEU A 78 6.23 -7.45 10.82
CA LEU A 78 6.52 -8.28 9.64
C LEU A 78 5.67 -9.56 9.56
N PRO A 79 5.51 -10.39 10.62
CA PRO A 79 4.66 -11.57 10.56
C PRO A 79 3.19 -11.27 10.27
N ARG A 80 2.69 -10.12 10.70
CA ARG A 80 1.31 -9.69 10.46
C ARG A 80 1.10 -9.32 8.99
N VAL A 81 2.05 -8.61 8.40
CA VAL A 81 2.03 -8.30 6.95
C VAL A 81 2.20 -9.58 6.14
N HIS A 82 3.09 -10.47 6.54
CA HIS A 82 3.28 -11.77 5.89
C HIS A 82 1.98 -12.61 5.86
N THR A 83 1.25 -12.66 6.98
CA THR A 83 -0.06 -13.33 7.04
C THR A 83 -1.07 -12.72 6.05
N LEU A 84 -0.99 -11.42 5.81
CA LEU A 84 -1.85 -10.77 4.82
C LEU A 84 -1.48 -11.20 3.40
N VAL A 85 -0.18 -11.30 3.08
CA VAL A 85 0.29 -11.83 1.78
C VAL A 85 -0.15 -13.28 1.57
N GLU A 86 -0.09 -14.12 2.59
CA GLU A 86 -0.57 -15.52 2.51
C GLU A 86 -2.08 -15.59 2.28
N ARG A 87 -2.84 -14.71 2.90
CA ARG A 87 -4.31 -14.65 2.75
C ARG A 87 -4.75 -14.09 1.39
N TYR A 88 -3.98 -13.16 0.81
CA TYR A 88 -4.29 -12.47 -0.44
C TYR A 88 -3.15 -12.60 -1.47
N PRO A 89 -2.79 -13.82 -1.92
CA PRO A 89 -1.58 -14.07 -2.69
C PRO A 89 -1.61 -13.51 -4.13
N GLN A 90 -2.78 -13.07 -4.59
CA GLN A 90 -3.00 -12.48 -5.92
C GLN A 90 -3.23 -10.95 -5.87
N GLU A 91 -3.17 -10.36 -4.68
CA GLU A 91 -3.26 -8.92 -4.50
C GLU A 91 -1.86 -8.29 -4.45
N ALA A 92 -1.67 -7.18 -5.16
CA ALA A 92 -0.37 -6.54 -5.27
C ALA A 92 0.02 -5.73 -4.02
N GLU A 93 -0.94 -5.04 -3.40
CA GLU A 93 -0.69 -4.14 -2.27
C GLU A 93 -0.06 -4.84 -1.05
N PRO A 94 -0.52 -6.04 -0.61
CA PRO A 94 0.14 -6.75 0.49
C PRO A 94 1.61 -7.08 0.20
N LEU A 95 1.96 -7.39 -1.05
CA LEU A 95 3.33 -7.68 -1.46
C LEU A 95 4.23 -6.44 -1.35
N VAL A 96 3.72 -5.27 -1.78
CA VAL A 96 4.42 -3.98 -1.62
C VAL A 96 4.61 -3.67 -0.15
N MET A 97 3.58 -3.87 0.67
CA MET A 97 3.64 -3.60 2.11
C MET A 97 4.67 -4.49 2.82
N GLU A 98 4.72 -5.81 2.52
CA GLU A 98 5.74 -6.70 3.07
C GLU A 98 7.15 -6.26 2.65
N ALA A 99 7.33 -5.86 1.40
CA ALA A 99 8.61 -5.38 0.90
C ALA A 99 9.06 -4.08 1.59
N LEU A 100 8.17 -3.12 1.84
CA LEU A 100 8.49 -1.90 2.60
C LEU A 100 8.97 -2.22 4.02
N VAL A 101 8.26 -3.10 4.73
CA VAL A 101 8.66 -3.53 6.07
C VAL A 101 10.01 -4.24 6.04
N LEU A 102 10.24 -5.13 5.06
CA LEU A 102 11.51 -5.84 4.91
C LEU A 102 12.68 -4.88 4.64
N CYS A 103 12.51 -3.88 3.76
CA CYS A 103 13.53 -2.88 3.46
C CYS A 103 13.89 -2.05 4.69
N THR A 104 12.88 -1.53 5.39
CA THR A 104 13.10 -0.69 6.57
C THR A 104 13.64 -1.49 7.75
N TYR A 105 13.19 -2.72 7.95
CA TYR A 105 13.75 -3.63 8.96
C TYR A 105 15.22 -3.98 8.65
N ALA A 106 15.54 -4.30 7.39
CA ALA A 106 16.92 -4.56 6.99
C ALA A 106 17.87 -3.38 7.31
N ALA A 107 17.36 -2.16 7.19
CA ALA A 107 18.11 -0.94 7.48
C ALA A 107 18.43 -0.75 8.99
N THR A 108 17.67 -1.37 9.89
CA THR A 108 17.93 -1.34 11.33
C THR A 108 18.90 -2.43 11.79
N GLU A 109 19.29 -3.35 10.90
CA GLU A 109 20.16 -4.48 11.22
C GLU A 109 21.53 -4.39 10.53
N PHE A 110 22.59 -4.55 11.30
CA PHE A 110 23.97 -4.71 10.76
C PHE A 110 24.33 -6.20 10.65
N SER A 111 23.57 -6.96 9.81
CA SER A 111 23.73 -8.42 9.76
C SER A 111 23.60 -8.99 8.34
N LEU A 112 24.09 -10.24 8.17
CA LEU A 112 23.84 -10.99 6.94
C LEU A 112 22.33 -11.22 6.70
N GLY A 113 21.51 -11.16 7.75
CA GLY A 113 20.06 -11.22 7.66
C GLY A 113 19.45 -10.03 6.90
N ALA A 114 20.09 -8.86 6.91
CA ALA A 114 19.65 -7.70 6.14
C ALA A 114 19.67 -7.97 4.63
N LEU A 115 20.72 -8.63 4.10
CA LEU A 115 20.81 -8.98 2.68
C LEU A 115 19.67 -9.92 2.23
N SER A 116 19.34 -10.93 3.05
CA SER A 116 18.23 -11.82 2.71
C SER A 116 16.87 -11.13 2.73
N LYS A 117 16.68 -10.13 3.61
CA LYS A 117 15.46 -9.32 3.65
C LYS A 117 15.30 -8.45 2.39
N VAL A 118 16.35 -7.75 1.96
CA VAL A 118 16.28 -6.92 0.75
C VAL A 118 16.14 -7.77 -0.52
N GLU A 119 16.73 -8.96 -0.57
CA GLU A 119 16.51 -9.91 -1.68
C GLU A 119 15.05 -10.36 -1.74
N ARG A 120 14.47 -10.72 -0.58
CA ARG A 120 13.05 -11.07 -0.50
C ARG A 120 12.15 -9.90 -0.87
N ALA A 121 12.47 -8.68 -0.44
CA ALA A 121 11.74 -7.48 -0.82
C ALA A 121 11.73 -7.28 -2.35
N ARG A 122 12.89 -7.46 -3.00
CA ARG A 122 13.00 -7.39 -4.47
C ARG A 122 12.06 -8.37 -5.17
N GLU A 123 12.03 -9.63 -4.73
CA GLU A 123 11.13 -10.66 -5.29
C GLU A 123 9.66 -10.27 -5.18
N LEU A 124 9.25 -9.77 -4.00
CA LEU A 124 7.88 -9.34 -3.73
C LEU A 124 7.48 -8.14 -4.61
N LEU A 125 8.37 -7.15 -4.75
CA LEU A 125 8.13 -5.98 -5.58
C LEU A 125 8.01 -6.34 -7.07
N VAL A 126 8.88 -7.20 -7.58
CA VAL A 126 8.80 -7.68 -8.97
C VAL A 126 7.48 -8.45 -9.20
N LYS A 127 7.08 -9.30 -8.24
CA LYS A 127 5.80 -10.01 -8.30
C LYS A 127 4.62 -9.03 -8.26
N SER A 128 4.65 -8.04 -7.38
CA SER A 128 3.61 -7.01 -7.26
C SER A 128 3.41 -6.24 -8.57
N ILE A 129 4.49 -5.79 -9.21
CA ILE A 129 4.45 -5.11 -10.52
C ILE A 129 3.80 -6.01 -11.58
N GLY A 130 4.06 -7.32 -11.54
CA GLY A 130 3.45 -8.28 -12.46
C GLY A 130 1.95 -8.49 -12.24
N LEU A 131 1.45 -8.25 -11.03
CA LEU A 131 0.02 -8.35 -10.68
C LEU A 131 -0.71 -7.03 -10.97
N ASP A 132 -0.21 -5.93 -10.43
CA ASP A 132 -0.72 -4.58 -10.65
C ASP A 132 0.42 -3.56 -10.58
N PRO A 133 0.84 -3.00 -11.73
CA PRO A 133 1.90 -1.99 -11.78
C PRO A 133 1.51 -0.66 -11.13
N THR A 134 0.22 -0.46 -10.82
CA THR A 134 -0.29 0.78 -10.23
C THR A 134 -0.54 0.69 -8.72
N ALA A 135 -0.37 -0.49 -8.13
CA ALA A 135 -0.57 -0.72 -6.70
C ALA A 135 0.21 0.28 -5.84
N MET A 136 -0.45 0.83 -4.83
CA MET A 136 0.10 1.84 -3.93
C MET A 136 0.81 2.98 -4.70
N GLU A 137 0.18 3.46 -5.78
CA GLU A 137 0.64 4.61 -6.57
C GLU A 137 2.07 4.47 -7.10
N GLY A 138 2.45 3.25 -7.50
CA GLY A 138 3.77 2.96 -8.08
C GLY A 138 4.89 2.79 -7.04
N THR A 139 4.56 2.67 -5.76
CA THR A 139 5.53 2.46 -4.67
C THR A 139 6.48 1.29 -4.95
N ALA A 140 6.01 0.23 -5.63
CA ALA A 140 6.87 -0.90 -5.99
C ALA A 140 8.03 -0.49 -6.90
N TYR A 141 7.78 0.35 -7.90
CA TYR A 141 8.82 0.86 -8.80
C TYR A 141 9.81 1.77 -8.08
N VAL A 142 9.30 2.71 -7.28
CA VAL A 142 10.12 3.62 -6.48
C VAL A 142 11.03 2.84 -5.54
N THR A 143 10.48 1.85 -4.82
CA THR A 143 11.23 1.04 -3.87
C THR A 143 12.29 0.19 -4.57
N LEU A 144 11.97 -0.43 -5.72
CA LEU A 144 12.98 -1.17 -6.51
C LEU A 144 14.09 -0.25 -7.01
N GLY A 145 13.75 0.91 -7.54
CA GLY A 145 14.74 1.90 -7.96
C GLY A 145 15.69 2.25 -6.80
N ASN A 146 15.13 2.56 -5.64
CA ASN A 146 15.91 2.85 -4.44
C ASN A 146 16.82 1.70 -4.01
N LEU A 147 16.33 0.47 -4.03
CA LEU A 147 17.15 -0.71 -3.71
C LEU A 147 18.32 -0.85 -4.69
N TYR A 148 18.09 -0.68 -5.99
CA TYR A 148 19.12 -0.86 -7.00
C TYR A 148 20.26 0.16 -6.91
N TYR A 149 20.02 1.41 -6.58
CA TYR A 149 21.12 2.38 -6.50
C TYR A 149 21.74 2.51 -5.11
N ARG A 150 21.03 2.10 -4.05
CA ARG A 150 21.55 2.21 -2.68
C ARG A 150 22.28 0.96 -2.19
N LEU A 151 22.03 -0.19 -2.80
CA LEU A 151 22.72 -1.43 -2.45
C LEU A 151 24.06 -1.53 -3.21
N PRO A 152 25.10 -2.15 -2.61
CA PRO A 152 26.32 -2.45 -3.33
C PRO A 152 26.06 -3.40 -4.50
N GLY A 153 26.83 -3.24 -5.57
CA GLY A 153 26.78 -4.13 -6.71
C GLY A 153 27.36 -5.52 -6.43
N TRP A 154 27.32 -6.35 -7.45
CA TRP A 154 27.95 -7.67 -7.40
C TRP A 154 29.45 -7.56 -7.02
N PRO A 155 30.05 -8.46 -6.19
CA PRO A 155 29.47 -9.73 -5.69
C PRO A 155 28.72 -9.64 -4.35
N ILE A 156 28.59 -8.45 -3.74
CA ILE A 156 28.01 -8.30 -2.41
C ILE A 156 26.48 -8.35 -2.46
N SER A 157 25.88 -7.62 -3.40
CA SER A 157 24.45 -7.58 -3.61
C SER A 157 24.12 -7.33 -5.10
N TYR A 158 22.94 -6.83 -5.39
CA TYR A 158 22.42 -6.65 -6.75
C TYR A 158 22.31 -5.16 -7.20
N GLY A 159 23.01 -4.25 -6.51
CA GLY A 159 23.02 -2.84 -6.88
C GLY A 159 23.39 -2.61 -8.34
N ASN A 160 22.64 -1.73 -9.03
CA ASN A 160 22.79 -1.44 -10.44
C ASN A 160 22.08 -0.12 -10.81
N ASP A 161 22.86 0.90 -11.12
CA ASP A 161 22.34 2.23 -11.41
C ASP A 161 21.49 2.30 -12.69
N ASP A 162 21.79 1.48 -13.71
CA ASP A 162 20.98 1.42 -14.92
C ASP A 162 19.58 0.86 -14.65
N LEU A 163 19.48 -0.18 -13.82
CA LEU A 163 18.19 -0.72 -13.38
C LEU A 163 17.47 0.26 -12.46
N ALA A 164 18.19 0.94 -11.57
CA ALA A 164 17.62 1.99 -10.72
C ALA A 164 16.92 3.06 -11.57
N ARG A 165 17.64 3.60 -12.56
CA ARG A 165 17.11 4.58 -13.51
C ARG A 165 15.87 4.06 -14.21
N GLN A 166 15.90 2.85 -14.77
CA GLN A 166 14.76 2.25 -15.47
C GLN A 166 13.51 2.13 -14.58
N TYR A 167 13.65 1.68 -13.35
CA TYR A 167 12.52 1.55 -12.42
C TYR A 167 11.97 2.92 -11.99
N LEU A 168 12.83 3.88 -11.68
CA LEU A 168 12.39 5.23 -11.29
C LEU A 168 11.74 5.98 -12.46
N GLU A 169 12.25 5.85 -13.68
CA GLU A 169 11.61 6.40 -14.88
C GLU A 169 10.26 5.74 -15.19
N ALA A 170 10.13 4.44 -14.92
CA ALA A 170 8.83 3.74 -15.02
C ALA A 170 7.82 4.29 -14.01
N ALA A 171 8.24 4.55 -12.77
CA ALA A 171 7.40 5.19 -11.77
C ALA A 171 6.93 6.58 -12.23
N LEU A 172 7.86 7.43 -12.70
CA LEU A 172 7.53 8.76 -13.25
C LEU A 172 6.58 8.71 -14.43
N LYS A 173 6.72 7.72 -15.30
CA LYS A 173 5.83 7.54 -16.45
C LYS A 173 4.40 7.22 -16.03
N LEU A 174 4.22 6.43 -14.98
CA LEU A 174 2.91 6.04 -14.47
C LEU A 174 2.31 7.14 -13.58
N PHE A 175 3.12 7.77 -12.76
CA PHE A 175 2.71 8.74 -11.74
C PHE A 175 3.55 10.02 -11.82
N PRO A 176 3.43 10.80 -12.91
CA PRO A 176 4.32 11.93 -13.19
C PRO A 176 4.14 13.11 -12.22
N GLU A 177 3.01 13.20 -11.51
CA GLU A 177 2.70 14.33 -10.62
C GLU A 177 2.87 14.00 -9.13
N GLU A 178 3.17 12.74 -8.78
CA GLU A 178 3.28 12.33 -7.38
C GLU A 178 4.57 12.82 -6.73
N LEU A 179 4.48 13.07 -5.41
CA LEU A 179 5.56 13.57 -4.58
C LEU A 179 6.76 12.61 -4.59
N ASP A 180 6.51 11.35 -4.28
CA ASP A 180 7.55 10.33 -4.11
C ASP A 180 8.26 9.97 -5.43
N THR A 181 7.51 9.79 -6.53
CA THR A 181 8.13 9.49 -7.83
C THR A 181 9.10 10.59 -8.27
N ASN A 182 8.69 11.85 -8.12
CA ASN A 182 9.53 13.00 -8.48
C ASN A 182 10.68 13.18 -7.49
N TYR A 183 10.45 12.99 -6.20
CA TYR A 183 11.50 13.10 -5.19
C TYR A 183 12.59 12.04 -5.42
N PHE A 184 12.22 10.76 -5.50
CA PHE A 184 13.20 9.67 -5.58
C PHE A 184 13.96 9.65 -6.91
N TYR A 185 13.35 10.06 -8.00
CA TYR A 185 14.11 10.25 -9.25
C TYR A 185 15.08 11.43 -9.15
N GLY A 186 14.65 12.55 -8.59
CA GLY A 186 15.52 13.69 -8.34
C GLY A 186 16.67 13.35 -7.39
N ASP A 187 16.39 12.60 -6.33
CA ASP A 187 17.38 12.11 -5.36
C ASP A 187 18.43 11.19 -6.02
N PHE A 188 17.97 10.25 -6.87
CA PHE A 188 18.85 9.41 -7.66
C PHE A 188 19.76 10.24 -8.58
N LEU A 189 19.22 11.23 -9.30
CA LEU A 189 20.02 12.12 -10.16
C LEU A 189 21.06 12.92 -9.36
N MET A 190 20.70 13.37 -8.14
CA MET A 190 21.65 14.01 -7.23
C MET A 190 22.82 13.08 -6.88
N ASP A 191 22.53 11.81 -6.55
CA ASP A 191 23.55 10.82 -6.21
C ASP A 191 24.43 10.43 -7.44
N GLN A 192 23.93 10.65 -8.66
CA GLN A 192 24.72 10.51 -9.89
C GLN A 192 25.53 11.78 -10.27
N GLY A 193 25.44 12.86 -9.47
CA GLY A 193 26.05 14.13 -9.77
C GLY A 193 25.34 14.95 -10.86
N GLU A 194 24.14 14.53 -11.27
CA GLU A 194 23.31 15.16 -12.30
C GLU A 194 22.43 16.26 -11.67
N PHE A 195 23.03 17.23 -10.99
CA PHE A 195 22.33 18.24 -10.16
C PHE A 195 21.35 19.11 -10.96
N ARG A 196 21.71 19.48 -12.18
CA ARG A 196 20.87 20.33 -13.03
C ARG A 196 19.63 19.60 -13.51
N GLU A 197 19.79 18.33 -13.82
CA GLU A 197 18.74 17.40 -14.24
C GLU A 197 17.81 17.05 -13.07
N ALA A 198 18.34 16.96 -11.85
CA ALA A 198 17.59 16.68 -10.62
C ALA A 198 16.60 17.80 -10.26
N LEU A 199 17.01 19.07 -10.45
CA LEU A 199 16.29 20.24 -9.94
C LEU A 199 14.82 20.30 -10.37
N PRO A 200 14.43 20.14 -11.66
CA PRO A 200 13.02 20.20 -12.06
C PRO A 200 12.14 19.13 -11.41
N TYR A 201 12.67 17.94 -11.12
CA TYR A 201 11.93 16.88 -10.44
C TYR A 201 11.75 17.19 -8.95
N LEU A 202 12.80 17.65 -8.27
CA LEU A 202 12.71 18.08 -6.89
C LEU A 202 11.76 19.29 -6.71
N GLU A 203 11.77 20.25 -7.64
CA GLU A 203 10.82 21.38 -7.63
C GLU A 203 9.38 20.93 -7.90
N LYS A 204 9.18 19.88 -8.69
CA LYS A 204 7.87 19.30 -8.93
C LYS A 204 7.38 18.55 -7.72
N ALA A 205 8.26 17.77 -7.09
CA ALA A 205 7.97 17.13 -5.81
C ALA A 205 7.56 18.15 -4.73
N ASP A 206 8.21 19.32 -4.67
CA ASP A 206 7.87 20.38 -3.71
C ASP A 206 6.46 20.94 -3.91
N LYS A 207 5.96 20.98 -5.14
CA LYS A 207 4.62 21.46 -5.49
C LYS A 207 3.53 20.39 -5.33
N ALA A 208 3.90 19.11 -5.30
CA ALA A 208 2.94 18.01 -5.20
C ALA A 208 2.13 18.07 -3.89
N PRO A 209 0.84 17.71 -3.90
CA PRO A 209 0.01 17.72 -2.69
C PRO A 209 0.42 16.60 -1.73
N ILE A 210 0.09 16.79 -0.45
CA ILE A 210 0.18 15.74 0.57
C ILE A 210 -1.01 14.78 0.39
N ARG A 211 -0.74 13.49 0.25
CA ARG A 211 -1.75 12.44 0.10
C ARG A 211 -2.32 12.06 1.46
N ARG A 212 -3.64 11.78 1.52
CA ARG A 212 -4.29 11.40 2.77
C ARG A 212 -3.80 10.05 3.29
N GLN A 213 -3.64 9.07 2.38
CA GLN A 213 -3.22 7.71 2.68
C GLN A 213 -1.74 7.60 3.06
N SER A 214 -0.93 8.62 2.76
CA SER A 214 0.51 8.65 3.05
C SER A 214 0.91 9.93 3.80
N ASN A 215 0.01 10.50 4.57
CA ASN A 215 0.16 11.84 5.15
C ASN A 215 1.48 12.00 5.91
N LEU A 216 1.82 11.09 6.82
CA LEU A 216 3.05 11.17 7.61
C LEU A 216 4.28 11.00 6.73
N SER A 217 4.28 10.01 5.84
CA SER A 217 5.38 9.76 4.90
C SER A 217 5.63 10.96 3.99
N ASP A 218 4.57 11.54 3.42
CA ASP A 218 4.67 12.70 2.55
C ASP A 218 5.18 13.95 3.29
N LEU A 219 4.74 14.17 4.54
CA LEU A 219 5.23 15.27 5.37
C LEU A 219 6.74 15.12 5.63
N LYS A 220 7.19 13.92 5.96
CA LYS A 220 8.62 13.64 6.20
C LYS A 220 9.45 13.76 4.93
N LEU A 221 8.91 13.28 3.82
CA LEU A 221 9.56 13.43 2.52
C LEU A 221 9.69 14.91 2.12
N LYS A 222 8.69 15.75 2.42
CA LYS A 222 8.74 17.20 2.21
C LYS A 222 9.79 17.89 3.11
N GLU A 223 10.03 17.40 4.30
CA GLU A 223 11.10 17.91 5.17
C GLU A 223 12.49 17.64 4.53
N GLU A 224 12.72 16.40 4.09
CA GLU A 224 13.96 15.99 3.44
C GLU A 224 14.19 16.71 2.09
N LEU A 225 13.13 16.86 1.31
CA LEU A 225 13.16 17.54 0.02
C LEU A 225 13.75 18.98 0.12
N LYS A 226 13.53 19.69 1.21
CA LYS A 226 14.09 21.05 1.40
C LYS A 226 15.61 21.03 1.40
N HIS A 227 16.22 20.01 2.01
CA HIS A 227 17.67 19.82 2.03
C HIS A 227 18.19 19.48 0.64
N ARG A 228 17.52 18.54 -0.05
CA ARG A 228 17.89 18.15 -1.43
C ARG A 228 17.74 19.29 -2.43
N LEU A 229 16.67 20.09 -2.34
CA LEU A 229 16.49 21.28 -3.18
C LEU A 229 17.61 22.32 -2.97
N LYS A 230 18.02 22.53 -1.73
CA LYS A 230 19.12 23.42 -1.42
C LYS A 230 20.42 22.91 -2.04
N ALA A 231 20.75 21.65 -1.79
CA ALA A 231 21.94 20.99 -2.33
C ALA A 231 21.97 21.02 -3.87
N ALA A 232 20.86 20.74 -4.53
CA ALA A 232 20.75 20.81 -6.00
C ALA A 232 21.01 22.21 -6.54
N LYS A 233 20.52 23.26 -5.89
CA LYS A 233 20.77 24.66 -6.26
C LYS A 233 22.21 25.08 -6.05
N GLU A 234 22.85 24.58 -5.02
CA GLU A 234 24.26 24.86 -4.69
C GLU A 234 25.20 23.94 -5.50
N GLN A 235 24.67 22.97 -6.25
CA GLN A 235 25.41 21.97 -7.03
C GLN A 235 26.47 21.24 -6.17
N ASN A 236 26.09 20.91 -4.96
CA ASN A 236 26.93 20.16 -4.03
C ASN A 236 26.29 18.80 -3.70
N GLU A 237 27.13 17.85 -3.24
CA GLU A 237 26.74 16.48 -2.90
C GLU A 237 26.22 16.37 -1.47
N ASP A 238 25.42 17.34 -0.98
CA ASP A 238 24.84 17.21 0.35
C ASP A 238 23.94 15.97 0.41
N GLN A 239 24.48 14.89 0.98
CA GLN A 239 23.77 13.64 1.13
C GLN A 239 22.66 13.85 2.16
N GLY A 240 21.42 13.91 1.71
CA GLY A 240 20.26 14.03 2.58
C GLY A 240 20.31 13.00 3.71
N ASP A 241 20.21 13.49 4.93
CA ASP A 241 20.53 12.75 6.15
C ASP A 241 19.58 11.58 6.45
N PHE A 242 18.38 11.58 5.81
CA PHE A 242 17.32 10.63 6.14
C PHE A 242 17.51 9.25 5.49
N PHE A 243 17.72 9.20 4.17
CA PHE A 243 17.88 7.92 3.47
C PHE A 243 19.29 7.35 3.53
N SER A 244 20.30 8.18 3.72
CA SER A 244 21.65 7.68 4.03
C SER A 244 21.69 6.94 5.37
N LYS A 245 20.81 7.28 6.31
CA LYS A 245 20.60 6.54 7.55
C LYS A 245 19.87 5.22 7.39
N LEU A 246 19.09 5.03 6.31
CA LEU A 246 18.37 3.79 6.05
C LEU A 246 19.28 2.62 5.70
N LEU A 247 20.41 2.87 5.07
CA LEU A 247 21.36 1.84 4.64
C LEU A 247 22.82 2.20 4.98
N PRO A 248 23.14 2.64 6.21
CA PRO A 248 24.48 3.10 6.55
C PRO A 248 25.56 2.02 6.38
N ALA A 249 25.16 0.73 6.42
CA ALA A 249 26.09 -0.40 6.27
C ALA A 249 26.50 -0.70 4.83
N PHE A 250 25.77 -0.19 3.83
CA PHE A 250 25.98 -0.54 2.43
C PHE A 250 26.55 0.62 1.59
N GLY A 251 26.47 1.87 2.09
CA GLY A 251 26.81 3.09 1.32
C GLY A 251 28.27 3.53 1.34
N GLU A 252 29.09 3.10 2.27
CA GLU A 252 30.49 3.57 2.39
C GLU A 252 31.51 2.80 1.52
N GLY A 253 31.09 1.86 0.71
CA GLY A 253 31.97 0.97 -0.06
C GLY A 253 32.16 1.28 -1.54
N SER A 254 31.42 2.18 -2.15
CA SER A 254 31.43 2.38 -3.63
C SER A 254 32.05 3.70 -4.12
N ALA A 255 32.67 4.47 -3.24
CA ALA A 255 33.47 5.62 -3.68
C ALA A 255 34.93 5.20 -3.90
N LYS A 256 35.22 4.56 -5.06
CA LYS A 256 36.49 4.67 -5.82
C LYS A 256 36.38 3.96 -7.14
#